data_2386c9ee622f6084b1d7f69b4bed1850
#
_entry.id   2386c9ee622f6084b1d7f69b4bed1850
#
_cell.length_a   1.000
_cell.length_b   1.000
_cell.length_c   1.000
_cell.angle_alpha   90.00
_cell.angle_beta   90.00
_cell.angle_gamma   90.00
#
_symmetry.space_group_name_H-M   'P 1'
#
loop_
_entity.id
_entity.type
_entity.pdbx_description
1 polymer ?
#
loop_
_entity_poly.entity_id
_entity_poly.type
_entity_poly.pdbx_seq_one_letter_code
_entity_poly.pdbx_strand_id
1 'polypeptide(L)'
;LWSPAYRRRTLTVWGLWFFALLGFYGLTSWLSALLQQSGFAVTQSVYYTVLISLAGIPGFLCAAWLVESWGRKPSCVLMLLGGGAMAYAYGQTAVFGGSLALLIGFGLAMQFFLFGMWAVLYTYTPELYPTSARATGSGFASAVGRIGSLLGPLVTGLVLPLTGQGGVFTLGALCFGVAALVVWAFGIETRGRTLEELAG
;
A
#
# COMPACT_ATOMS: atom_id res chain seq x y z
N LEU A 1 11.24 22.11 2.30
CA LEU A 1 10.14 21.22 2.65
C LEU A 1 9.16 21.86 3.65
N TRP A 2 9.66 22.66 4.58
CA TRP A 2 8.86 23.24 5.67
C TRP A 2 8.31 24.64 5.37
N SER A 3 8.51 25.20 4.18
CA SER A 3 7.84 26.44 3.79
C SER A 3 6.30 26.24 3.79
N PRO A 4 5.51 27.30 4.03
CA PRO A 4 4.05 27.22 4.06
C PRO A 4 3.44 26.53 2.83
N ALA A 5 4.04 26.74 1.65
CA ALA A 5 3.61 26.15 0.38
C ALA A 5 3.79 24.62 0.32
N TYR A 6 4.88 24.08 0.92
CA TYR A 6 5.21 22.66 0.80
C TYR A 6 4.90 21.84 2.06
N ARG A 7 4.69 22.46 3.22
CA ARG A 7 4.44 21.75 4.48
C ARG A 7 3.26 20.77 4.39
N ARG A 8 2.15 21.21 3.81
CA ARG A 8 0.96 20.35 3.63
C ARG A 8 1.29 19.15 2.72
N ARG A 9 1.97 19.37 1.59
CA ARG A 9 2.38 18.32 0.66
C ARG A 9 3.32 17.31 1.34
N THR A 10 4.31 17.82 2.06
CA THR A 10 5.27 16.99 2.80
C THR A 10 4.59 16.10 3.82
N LEU A 11 3.71 16.66 4.65
CA LEU A 11 2.95 15.88 5.64
C LEU A 11 2.03 14.84 4.98
N THR A 12 1.39 15.19 3.87
CA THR A 12 0.55 14.26 3.08
C THR A 12 1.38 13.08 2.57
N VAL A 13 2.54 13.35 1.98
CA VAL A 13 3.41 12.30 1.44
C VAL A 13 4.01 11.44 2.55
N TRP A 14 4.41 12.05 3.67
CA TRP A 14 4.92 11.31 4.82
C TRP A 14 3.85 10.37 5.41
N GLY A 15 2.61 10.87 5.58
CA GLY A 15 1.50 10.04 6.02
C GLY A 15 1.20 8.91 5.04
N LEU A 16 1.16 9.21 3.75
CA LEU A 16 0.97 8.20 2.69
C LEU A 16 2.03 7.11 2.77
N TRP A 17 3.32 7.47 2.76
CA TRP A 17 4.42 6.50 2.81
C TRP A 17 4.43 5.69 4.10
N PHE A 18 4.22 6.34 5.25
CA PHE A 18 4.21 5.67 6.54
C PHE A 18 3.13 4.58 6.61
N PHE A 19 1.87 4.94 6.37
CA PHE A 19 0.76 4.00 6.49
C PHE A 19 0.74 2.96 5.37
N ALA A 20 1.10 3.33 4.14
CA ALA A 20 1.20 2.39 3.03
C ALA A 20 2.27 1.31 3.29
N LEU A 21 3.46 1.70 3.77
CA LEU A 21 4.53 0.75 4.05
C LEU A 21 4.28 -0.06 5.33
N LEU A 22 3.69 0.55 6.35
CA LEU A 22 3.28 -0.16 7.55
C LEU A 22 2.30 -1.29 7.20
N GLY A 23 1.26 -0.99 6.44
CA GLY A 23 0.29 -1.99 5.97
C GLY A 23 0.92 -3.03 5.05
N PHE A 24 1.68 -2.61 4.04
CA PHE A 24 2.31 -3.50 3.08
C PHE A 24 3.26 -4.50 3.74
N TYR A 25 4.25 -4.03 4.49
CA TYR A 25 5.23 -4.91 5.13
C TYR A 25 4.63 -5.68 6.31
N GLY A 26 3.64 -5.11 7.00
CA GLY A 26 2.89 -5.83 8.03
C GLY A 26 2.18 -7.08 7.50
N LEU A 27 1.57 -7.00 6.32
CA LEU A 27 0.87 -8.13 5.70
C LEU A 27 1.83 -9.06 4.95
N THR A 28 2.68 -8.54 4.08
CA THR A 28 3.48 -9.36 3.17
C THR A 28 4.57 -10.15 3.88
N SER A 29 5.16 -9.62 4.96
CA SER A 29 6.17 -10.35 5.74
C SER A 29 5.61 -11.59 6.46
N TRP A 30 4.32 -11.58 6.75
CA TRP A 30 3.66 -12.67 7.48
C TRP A 30 2.78 -13.56 6.59
N LEU A 31 2.62 -13.24 5.32
CA LEU A 31 1.67 -13.93 4.42
C LEU A 31 1.89 -15.44 4.39
N SER A 32 3.13 -15.90 4.26
CA SER A 32 3.45 -17.33 4.27
C SER A 32 3.14 -17.99 5.63
N ALA A 33 3.44 -17.32 6.74
CA ALA A 33 3.14 -17.80 8.09
C ALA A 33 1.62 -17.86 8.34
N LEU A 34 0.88 -16.87 7.84
CA LEU A 34 -0.58 -16.83 7.94
C LEU A 34 -1.24 -17.95 7.12
N LEU A 35 -0.70 -18.28 5.95
CA LEU A 35 -1.14 -19.44 5.17
C LEU A 35 -0.87 -20.77 5.92
N GLN A 36 0.27 -20.88 6.60
CA GLN A 36 0.55 -22.07 7.43
C GLN A 36 -0.44 -22.21 8.58
N GLN A 37 -0.81 -21.13 9.24
CA GLN A 37 -1.84 -21.14 10.29
C GLN A 37 -3.23 -21.52 9.75
N SER A 38 -3.49 -21.31 8.47
CA SER A 38 -4.70 -21.79 7.78
C SER A 38 -4.66 -23.28 7.43
N GLY A 39 -3.64 -24.03 7.89
CA GLY A 39 -3.52 -25.48 7.73
C GLY A 39 -2.72 -25.93 6.51
N PHE A 40 -2.07 -25.04 5.77
CA PHE A 40 -1.23 -25.41 4.63
C PHE A 40 0.18 -25.82 5.08
N ALA A 41 0.74 -26.83 4.43
CA ALA A 41 2.15 -27.20 4.61
C ALA A 41 3.08 -26.03 4.23
N VAL A 42 4.28 -25.99 4.82
CA VAL A 42 5.27 -24.92 4.57
C VAL A 42 5.53 -24.73 3.07
N THR A 43 5.77 -25.83 2.35
CA THR A 43 6.04 -25.81 0.90
C THR A 43 4.86 -25.23 0.11
N GLN A 44 3.64 -25.62 0.45
CA GLN A 44 2.42 -25.11 -0.19
C GLN A 44 2.22 -23.62 0.12
N SER A 45 2.48 -23.19 1.35
CA SER A 45 2.35 -21.79 1.76
C SER A 45 3.33 -20.89 1.00
N VAL A 46 4.57 -21.34 0.81
CA VAL A 46 5.55 -20.62 -0.01
C VAL A 46 5.11 -20.58 -1.46
N TYR A 47 4.67 -21.71 -2.04
CA TYR A 47 4.18 -21.75 -3.42
C TYR A 47 3.01 -20.80 -3.65
N TYR A 48 2.00 -20.78 -2.77
CA TYR A 48 0.87 -19.87 -2.88
C TYR A 48 1.28 -18.41 -2.68
N THR A 49 2.22 -18.14 -1.77
CA THR A 49 2.75 -16.77 -1.61
C THR A 49 3.41 -16.27 -2.89
N VAL A 50 4.21 -17.09 -3.55
CA VAL A 50 4.84 -16.76 -4.84
C VAL A 50 3.77 -16.55 -5.91
N LEU A 51 2.81 -17.47 -6.03
CA LEU A 51 1.72 -17.37 -6.99
C LEU A 51 0.92 -16.07 -6.81
N ILE A 52 0.53 -15.77 -5.58
CA ILE A 52 -0.17 -14.54 -5.20
C ILE A 52 0.65 -13.30 -5.58
N SER A 53 1.95 -13.32 -5.33
CA SER A 53 2.84 -12.20 -5.63
C SER A 53 2.97 -11.91 -7.13
N LEU A 54 2.82 -12.91 -8.00
CA LEU A 54 2.86 -12.72 -9.46
C LEU A 54 1.75 -11.79 -9.97
N ALA A 55 0.63 -11.70 -9.27
CA ALA A 55 -0.43 -10.73 -9.61
C ALA A 55 0.02 -9.26 -9.46
N GLY A 56 1.11 -9.02 -8.78
CA GLY A 56 1.73 -7.70 -8.69
C GLY A 56 2.19 -7.16 -10.03
N ILE A 57 2.64 -8.02 -10.96
CA ILE A 57 3.10 -7.59 -12.29
C ILE A 57 1.99 -6.88 -13.07
N PRO A 58 0.83 -7.51 -13.35
CA PRO A 58 -0.28 -6.81 -14.00
C PRO A 58 -0.81 -5.64 -13.19
N GLY A 59 -0.77 -5.70 -11.85
CA GLY A 59 -1.16 -4.59 -10.99
C GLY A 59 -0.29 -3.35 -11.19
N PHE A 60 1.02 -3.53 -11.26
CA PHE A 60 1.97 -2.45 -11.52
C PHE A 60 1.73 -1.81 -12.92
N LEU A 61 1.54 -2.63 -13.96
CA LEU A 61 1.29 -2.16 -15.32
C LEU A 61 -0.06 -1.42 -15.42
N CYS A 62 -1.10 -1.97 -14.80
CA CYS A 62 -2.42 -1.32 -14.75
C CYS A 62 -2.35 0.03 -14.05
N ALA A 63 -1.65 0.12 -12.92
CA ALA A 63 -1.48 1.37 -12.20
C ALA A 63 -0.69 2.41 -13.00
N ALA A 64 0.36 2.00 -13.73
CA ALA A 64 1.10 2.88 -14.62
C ALA A 64 0.20 3.48 -15.70
N TRP A 65 -0.68 2.67 -16.30
CA TRP A 65 -1.68 3.15 -17.27
C TRP A 65 -2.73 4.08 -16.60
N LEU A 66 -3.21 3.74 -15.41
CA LEU A 66 -4.20 4.56 -14.68
C LEU A 66 -3.64 5.93 -14.30
N VAL A 67 -2.40 6.00 -13.90
CA VAL A 67 -1.71 7.25 -13.55
C VAL A 67 -1.74 8.24 -14.72
N GLU A 68 -1.55 7.76 -15.95
CA GLU A 68 -1.60 8.60 -17.15
C GLU A 68 -3.04 8.90 -17.60
N SER A 69 -3.96 7.95 -17.47
CA SER A 69 -5.34 8.08 -17.97
C SER A 69 -6.27 8.80 -17.00
N TRP A 70 -6.21 8.51 -15.70
CA TRP A 70 -7.09 9.09 -14.69
C TRP A 70 -6.43 10.18 -13.84
N GLY A 71 -5.11 10.13 -13.71
CA GLY A 71 -4.36 11.04 -12.87
C GLY A 71 -3.75 10.32 -11.66
N ARG A 72 -2.84 11.04 -10.98
CA ARG A 72 -2.04 10.45 -9.90
C ARG A 72 -2.84 10.25 -8.62
N LYS A 73 -3.60 11.27 -8.23
CA LYS A 73 -4.39 11.25 -6.99
C LYS A 73 -5.50 10.18 -7.01
N PRO A 74 -6.41 10.10 -8.01
CA PRO A 74 -7.45 9.09 -8.02
C PRO A 74 -6.89 7.67 -8.16
N SER A 75 -5.82 7.49 -8.94
CA SER A 75 -5.15 6.19 -9.05
C SER A 75 -4.54 5.73 -7.72
N CYS A 76 -3.92 6.65 -6.96
CA CYS A 76 -3.39 6.36 -5.64
C CYS A 76 -4.50 5.91 -4.66
N VAL A 77 -5.58 6.66 -4.59
CA VAL A 77 -6.73 6.34 -3.73
C VAL A 77 -7.36 5.00 -4.12
N LEU A 78 -7.54 4.74 -5.42
CA LEU A 78 -8.08 3.48 -5.92
C LEU A 78 -7.21 2.28 -5.53
N MET A 79 -5.89 2.37 -5.74
CA MET A 79 -4.98 1.27 -5.40
C MET A 79 -4.92 1.00 -3.90
N LEU A 80 -4.92 2.04 -3.07
CA LEU A 80 -4.94 1.92 -1.62
C LEU A 80 -6.25 1.31 -1.11
N LEU A 81 -7.40 1.83 -1.55
CA LEU A 81 -8.71 1.31 -1.12
C LEU A 81 -8.95 -0.10 -1.64
N GLY A 82 -8.58 -0.39 -2.89
CA GLY A 82 -8.66 -1.72 -3.46
C GLY A 82 -7.79 -2.73 -2.70
N GLY A 83 -6.54 -2.35 -2.40
CA GLY A 83 -5.64 -3.16 -1.57
C GLY A 83 -6.20 -3.42 -0.17
N GLY A 84 -6.72 -2.38 0.49
CA GLY A 84 -7.35 -2.50 1.80
C GLY A 84 -8.59 -3.38 1.79
N ALA A 85 -9.49 -3.19 0.83
CA ALA A 85 -10.71 -4.00 0.69
C ALA A 85 -10.38 -5.48 0.44
N MET A 86 -9.43 -5.78 -0.44
CA MET A 86 -9.02 -7.15 -0.73
C MET A 86 -8.24 -7.78 0.43
N ALA A 87 -7.44 -7.02 1.16
CA ALA A 87 -6.81 -7.48 2.39
C ALA A 87 -7.85 -7.86 3.45
N TYR A 88 -8.84 -7.03 3.66
CA TYR A 88 -9.94 -7.32 4.58
C TYR A 88 -10.70 -8.59 4.16
N ALA A 89 -11.09 -8.69 2.88
CA ALA A 89 -11.79 -9.86 2.35
C ALA A 89 -10.95 -11.15 2.49
N TYR A 90 -9.65 -11.07 2.23
CA TYR A 90 -8.73 -12.19 2.47
C TYR A 90 -8.73 -12.64 3.93
N GLY A 91 -8.61 -11.69 4.86
CA GLY A 91 -8.62 -11.98 6.30
C GLY A 91 -9.92 -12.63 6.77
N GLN A 92 -11.07 -12.14 6.30
CA GLN A 92 -12.38 -12.74 6.63
C GLN A 92 -12.51 -14.16 6.04
N THR A 93 -12.06 -14.36 4.81
CA THR A 93 -12.05 -15.69 4.17
C THR A 93 -11.21 -16.70 4.98
N ALA A 94 -10.06 -16.25 5.48
CA ALA A 94 -9.19 -17.10 6.31
C ALA A 94 -9.84 -17.47 7.66
N VAL A 95 -10.59 -16.55 8.26
CA VAL A 95 -11.26 -16.77 9.57
C VAL A 95 -12.50 -17.67 9.44
N PHE A 96 -13.34 -17.43 8.43
CA PHE A 96 -14.60 -18.15 8.26
C PHE A 96 -14.48 -19.47 7.49
N GLY A 97 -13.25 -19.93 7.21
CA GLY A 97 -13.02 -21.21 6.53
C GLY A 97 -13.49 -21.20 5.08
N GLY A 98 -13.31 -20.10 4.37
CA GLY A 98 -13.62 -20.02 2.95
C GLY A 98 -12.80 -20.97 2.10
N SER A 99 -13.27 -21.25 0.88
CA SER A 99 -12.57 -22.17 -0.03
C SER A 99 -11.17 -21.65 -0.38
N LEU A 100 -10.25 -22.59 -0.65
CA LEU A 100 -8.89 -22.26 -1.12
C LEU A 100 -8.92 -21.33 -2.35
N ALA A 101 -9.87 -21.54 -3.26
CA ALA A 101 -10.02 -20.70 -4.45
C ALA A 101 -10.33 -19.23 -4.11
N LEU A 102 -11.19 -19.00 -3.11
CA LEU A 102 -11.49 -17.65 -2.61
C LEU A 102 -10.28 -17.01 -1.93
N LEU A 103 -9.57 -17.78 -1.11
CA LEU A 103 -8.37 -17.30 -0.43
C LEU A 103 -7.30 -16.87 -1.44
N ILE A 104 -7.01 -17.71 -2.43
CA ILE A 104 -6.05 -17.36 -3.49
C ILE A 104 -6.58 -16.20 -4.32
N GLY A 105 -7.85 -16.18 -4.68
CA GLY A 105 -8.46 -15.10 -5.48
C GLY A 105 -8.34 -13.73 -4.81
N PHE A 106 -8.70 -13.62 -3.53
CA PHE A 106 -8.53 -12.38 -2.78
C PHE A 106 -7.06 -12.03 -2.55
N GLY A 107 -6.19 -13.03 -2.38
CA GLY A 107 -4.74 -12.82 -2.29
C GLY A 107 -4.16 -12.23 -3.58
N LEU A 108 -4.53 -12.78 -4.74
CA LEU A 108 -4.14 -12.27 -6.07
C LEU A 108 -4.63 -10.82 -6.26
N ALA A 109 -5.90 -10.55 -5.95
CA ALA A 109 -6.47 -9.21 -6.04
C ALA A 109 -5.79 -8.23 -5.08
N MET A 110 -5.49 -8.65 -3.85
CA MET A 110 -4.75 -7.85 -2.88
C MET A 110 -3.38 -7.46 -3.43
N GLN A 111 -2.58 -8.41 -3.91
CA GLN A 111 -1.25 -8.12 -4.44
C GLN A 111 -1.29 -7.28 -5.72
N PHE A 112 -2.29 -7.47 -6.57
CA PHE A 112 -2.52 -6.61 -7.73
C PHE A 112 -2.59 -5.13 -7.30
N PHE A 113 -3.44 -4.81 -6.33
CA PHE A 113 -3.59 -3.44 -5.84
C PHE A 113 -2.37 -2.93 -5.07
N LEU A 114 -1.74 -3.77 -4.26
CA LEU A 114 -0.58 -3.38 -3.46
C LEU A 114 0.64 -3.06 -4.32
N PHE A 115 0.90 -3.82 -5.37
CA PHE A 115 1.97 -3.51 -6.31
C PHE A 115 1.62 -2.31 -7.21
N GLY A 116 0.34 -2.17 -7.58
CA GLY A 116 -0.16 -0.96 -8.24
C GLY A 116 0.05 0.29 -7.38
N MET A 117 -0.17 0.20 -6.08
CA MET A 117 0.14 1.27 -5.13
C MET A 117 1.62 1.69 -5.22
N TRP A 118 2.57 0.75 -5.30
CA TRP A 118 3.99 1.06 -5.44
C TRP A 118 4.28 1.88 -6.71
N ALA A 119 3.69 1.49 -7.86
CA ALA A 119 3.83 2.26 -9.09
C ALA A 119 3.40 3.72 -8.88
N VAL A 120 2.25 3.93 -8.25
CA VAL A 120 1.73 5.28 -8.01
C VAL A 120 2.57 6.04 -6.99
N LEU A 121 3.01 5.43 -5.89
CA LEU A 121 3.85 6.09 -4.89
C LEU A 121 5.14 6.67 -5.50
N TYR A 122 5.83 5.87 -6.31
CA TYR A 122 7.08 6.29 -6.94
C TYR A 122 6.89 7.35 -8.02
N THR A 123 5.74 7.37 -8.68
CA THR A 123 5.42 8.40 -9.69
C THR A 123 4.94 9.70 -9.03
N TYR A 124 4.00 9.59 -8.09
CA TYR A 124 3.32 10.73 -7.47
C TYR A 124 4.25 11.54 -6.55
N THR A 125 5.09 10.87 -5.76
CA THR A 125 5.92 11.54 -4.74
C THR A 125 6.86 12.60 -5.32
N PRO A 126 7.68 12.32 -6.36
CA PRO A 126 8.58 13.32 -6.92
C PRO A 126 7.86 14.46 -7.63
N GLU A 127 6.65 14.25 -8.15
CA GLU A 127 5.88 15.30 -8.83
C GLU A 127 5.34 16.38 -7.88
N LEU A 128 5.28 16.10 -6.57
CA LEU A 128 4.80 17.04 -5.56
C LEU A 128 5.83 18.11 -5.17
N TYR A 129 7.08 17.94 -5.61
CA TYR A 129 8.19 18.83 -5.27
C TYR A 129 8.81 19.47 -6.50
N PRO A 130 9.27 20.74 -6.40
CA PRO A 130 10.02 21.38 -7.47
C PRO A 130 11.34 20.66 -7.70
N THR A 131 11.93 20.84 -8.87
CA THR A 131 13.16 20.14 -9.28
C THR A 131 14.30 20.28 -8.27
N SER A 132 14.44 21.45 -7.64
CA SER A 132 15.47 21.72 -6.63
C SER A 132 15.28 20.97 -5.30
N ALA A 133 14.07 20.57 -4.94
CA ALA A 133 13.75 19.90 -3.69
C ALA A 133 13.27 18.45 -3.90
N ARG A 134 13.15 17.97 -5.13
CA ARG A 134 12.55 16.67 -5.48
C ARG A 134 13.28 15.49 -4.85
N ALA A 135 14.60 15.44 -4.99
CA ALA A 135 15.41 14.36 -4.43
C ALA A 135 15.31 14.33 -2.90
N THR A 136 15.40 15.51 -2.27
CA THR A 136 15.28 15.65 -0.82
C THR A 136 13.89 15.27 -0.33
N GLY A 137 12.83 15.76 -0.99
CA GLY A 137 11.44 15.45 -0.63
C GLY A 137 11.11 13.96 -0.74
N SER A 138 11.50 13.33 -1.84
CA SER A 138 11.32 11.89 -2.06
C SER A 138 12.16 11.04 -1.10
N GLY A 139 13.40 11.47 -0.82
CA GLY A 139 14.27 10.79 0.15
C GLY A 139 13.70 10.79 1.57
N PHE A 140 13.22 11.95 2.06
CA PHE A 140 12.57 12.02 3.37
C PHE A 140 11.26 11.24 3.42
N ALA A 141 10.45 11.26 2.37
CA ALA A 141 9.24 10.45 2.29
C ALA A 141 9.57 8.95 2.41
N SER A 142 10.56 8.48 1.65
CA SER A 142 11.05 7.11 1.74
C SER A 142 11.59 6.78 3.14
N ALA A 143 12.35 7.68 3.77
CA ALA A 143 12.87 7.49 5.13
C ALA A 143 11.74 7.33 6.17
N VAL A 144 10.71 8.18 6.11
CA VAL A 144 9.51 8.03 6.96
C VAL A 144 8.78 6.72 6.68
N GLY A 145 8.66 6.34 5.41
CA GLY A 145 8.10 5.04 5.02
C GLY A 145 8.88 3.86 5.60
N ARG A 146 10.22 3.94 5.68
CA ARG A 146 11.05 2.88 6.30
C ARG A 146 10.73 2.67 7.78
N ILE A 147 10.37 3.72 8.51
CA ILE A 147 9.87 3.57 9.89
C ILE A 147 8.59 2.72 9.88
N GLY A 148 7.65 3.00 8.98
CA GLY A 148 6.45 2.17 8.80
C GLY A 148 6.79 0.72 8.45
N SER A 149 7.77 0.48 7.55
CA SER A 149 8.17 -0.86 7.15
C SER A 149 8.82 -1.68 8.29
N LEU A 150 9.52 -1.03 9.20
CA LEU A 150 10.08 -1.67 10.39
C LEU A 150 9.00 -1.98 11.43
N LEU A 151 8.07 -1.06 11.63
CA LEU A 151 6.98 -1.22 12.60
C LEU A 151 5.92 -2.21 12.10
N GLY A 152 5.69 -2.33 10.79
CA GLY A 152 4.66 -3.20 10.23
C GLY A 152 4.73 -4.64 10.74
N PRO A 153 5.84 -5.39 10.52
CA PRO A 153 5.99 -6.76 11.01
C PRO A 153 5.93 -6.86 12.53
N LEU A 154 6.45 -5.88 13.28
CA LEU A 154 6.40 -5.85 14.75
C LEU A 154 4.97 -5.71 15.26
N VAL A 155 4.21 -4.76 14.72
CA VAL A 155 2.80 -4.57 15.09
C VAL A 155 1.98 -5.79 14.73
N THR A 156 2.20 -6.39 13.55
CA THR A 156 1.55 -7.63 13.14
C THR A 156 1.85 -8.77 14.12
N GLY A 157 3.10 -8.93 14.54
CA GLY A 157 3.49 -9.95 15.53
C GLY A 157 2.83 -9.76 16.90
N LEU A 158 2.55 -8.51 17.30
CA LEU A 158 1.83 -8.20 18.54
C LEU A 158 0.31 -8.39 18.41
N VAL A 159 -0.25 -8.06 17.27
CA VAL A 159 -1.71 -8.13 17.02
C VAL A 159 -2.16 -9.56 16.74
N LEU A 160 -1.36 -10.36 16.05
CA LEU A 160 -1.69 -11.73 15.65
C LEU A 160 -2.12 -12.64 16.82
N PRO A 161 -1.41 -12.70 17.97
CA PRO A 161 -1.84 -13.50 19.11
C PRO A 161 -3.13 -13.02 19.77
N LEU A 162 -3.45 -11.73 19.65
CA LEU A 162 -4.60 -11.10 20.30
C LEU A 162 -5.89 -11.23 19.48
N THR A 163 -5.80 -11.09 18.16
CA THR A 163 -6.96 -10.96 17.28
C THR A 163 -7.00 -11.98 16.14
N GLY A 164 -5.97 -12.82 16.06
CA GLY A 164 -5.84 -13.80 14.98
C GLY A 164 -5.59 -13.15 13.61
N GLN A 165 -5.70 -13.98 12.56
CA GLN A 165 -5.43 -13.54 11.18
C GLN A 165 -6.38 -12.43 10.73
N GLY A 166 -7.67 -12.51 11.07
CA GLY A 166 -8.67 -11.52 10.71
C GLY A 166 -8.31 -10.13 11.22
N GLY A 167 -7.79 -10.02 12.45
CA GLY A 167 -7.33 -8.75 13.01
C GLY A 167 -6.12 -8.18 12.31
N VAL A 168 -5.17 -9.01 11.91
CA VAL A 168 -3.98 -8.59 11.15
C VAL A 168 -4.37 -7.99 9.79
N PHE A 169 -5.24 -8.67 9.05
CA PHE A 169 -5.69 -8.16 7.75
C PHE A 169 -6.59 -6.93 7.88
N THR A 170 -7.41 -6.86 8.94
CA THR A 170 -8.19 -5.66 9.27
C THR A 170 -7.27 -4.46 9.58
N LEU A 171 -6.21 -4.68 10.35
CA LEU A 171 -5.21 -3.63 10.62
C LEU A 171 -4.55 -3.13 9.33
N GLY A 172 -4.13 -4.04 8.44
CA GLY A 172 -3.59 -3.68 7.13
C GLY A 172 -4.58 -2.87 6.29
N ALA A 173 -5.86 -3.31 6.26
CA ALA A 173 -6.92 -2.58 5.57
C ALA A 173 -7.13 -1.17 6.13
N LEU A 174 -7.08 -1.00 7.45
CA LEU A 174 -7.15 0.30 8.11
C LEU A 174 -5.96 1.20 7.75
N CYS A 175 -4.75 0.65 7.72
CA CYS A 175 -3.56 1.41 7.30
C CYS A 175 -3.71 1.94 5.87
N PHE A 176 -4.16 1.11 4.93
CA PHE A 176 -4.40 1.54 3.55
C PHE A 176 -5.56 2.52 3.47
N GLY A 177 -6.62 2.35 4.26
CA GLY A 177 -7.74 3.29 4.37
C GLY A 177 -7.29 4.66 4.85
N VAL A 178 -6.45 4.73 5.89
CA VAL A 178 -5.87 5.99 6.40
C VAL A 178 -4.97 6.62 5.35
N ALA A 179 -4.10 5.86 4.69
CA ALA A 179 -3.27 6.37 3.61
C ALA A 179 -4.12 6.95 2.45
N ALA A 180 -5.17 6.25 2.04
CA ALA A 180 -6.12 6.73 1.03
C ALA A 180 -6.84 8.00 1.45
N LEU A 181 -7.31 8.07 2.71
CA LEU A 181 -7.96 9.25 3.27
C LEU A 181 -7.02 10.46 3.29
N VAL A 182 -5.76 10.28 3.70
CA VAL A 182 -4.74 11.33 3.70
C VAL A 182 -4.53 11.88 2.29
N VAL A 183 -4.40 11.02 1.29
CA VAL A 183 -4.25 11.45 -0.11
C VAL A 183 -5.54 12.09 -0.63
N TRP A 184 -6.69 11.51 -0.34
CA TRP A 184 -7.98 12.06 -0.78
C TRP A 184 -8.26 13.44 -0.23
N ALA A 185 -8.02 13.65 1.07
CA ALA A 185 -8.31 14.92 1.75
C ALA A 185 -7.25 16.01 1.46
N PHE A 186 -5.99 15.64 1.41
CA PHE A 186 -4.87 16.60 1.40
C PHE A 186 -4.00 16.54 0.15
N GLY A 187 -4.09 15.46 -0.65
CA GLY A 187 -3.33 15.30 -1.88
C GLY A 187 -3.79 16.26 -2.97
N ILE A 188 -2.87 16.67 -3.80
CA ILE A 188 -3.13 17.49 -5.00
C ILE A 188 -3.01 16.62 -6.24
N GLU A 189 -3.81 16.92 -7.27
CA GLU A 189 -3.67 16.26 -8.57
C GLU A 189 -2.56 16.95 -9.36
N THR A 190 -1.66 16.15 -9.92
CA THR A 190 -0.49 16.64 -10.65
C THR A 190 -0.62 16.45 -12.16
N ARG A 191 -1.63 15.70 -12.62
CA ARG A 191 -1.85 15.40 -14.04
C ARG A 191 -2.04 16.68 -14.85
N GLY A 192 -1.27 16.81 -15.93
CA GLY A 192 -1.40 17.93 -16.89
C GLY A 192 -0.91 19.28 -16.36
N ARG A 193 -0.23 19.31 -15.21
CA ARG A 193 0.38 20.54 -14.66
C ARG A 193 1.90 20.48 -14.78
N THR A 194 2.49 21.58 -15.16
CA THR A 194 3.94 21.72 -15.12
C THR A 194 4.44 21.82 -13.67
N LEU A 195 5.70 21.45 -13.46
CA LEU A 195 6.29 21.49 -12.10
C LEU A 195 6.41 22.94 -11.59
N GLU A 196 6.59 23.89 -12.51
CA GLU A 196 6.63 25.33 -12.23
C GLU A 196 5.26 25.84 -11.77
N GLU A 197 4.16 25.39 -12.39
CA GLU A 197 2.79 25.75 -11.98
C GLU A 197 2.43 25.16 -10.61
N LEU A 198 3.02 24.03 -10.25
CA LEU A 198 2.84 23.43 -8.93
C LEU A 198 3.72 24.11 -7.86
N ALA A 199 4.76 24.85 -8.26
CA ALA A 199 5.70 25.52 -7.35
C ALA A 199 5.24 26.93 -6.92
N GLY A 200 4.25 27.53 -7.61
CA GLY A 200 3.68 28.86 -7.32
C GLY A 200 2.78 28.92 -6.09
#